data_1d7558dfe4d99c8d9ad39153a0a74c60
#
_entry.id   1d7558dfe4d99c8d9ad39153a0a74c60
#
_cell.length_a   1.000
_cell.length_b   1.000
_cell.length_c   1.000
_cell.angle_alpha   90.00
_cell.angle_beta   90.00
_cell.angle_gamma   90.00
#
_symmetry.space_group_name_H-M   'P 1'
#
loop_
_entity.id
_entity.type
_entity.pdbx_description
1 polymer ?
#
loop_
_entity_poly.entity_id
_entity_poly.type
_entity_poly.pdbx_seq_one_letter_code
_entity_poly.pdbx_strand_id
1 'polypeptide(L)'
;MTKIKGGAVVEMQGDEMTRIIWDLIKEKLIQPFVELEYHFYDLSIQNRDKTNDQVTIDAAHAIKKYNVGIKCATITPDEKRVEEFNLKQMWKSPNGTIRNILGGTVFREAIICKNIPRLVPGWTKSIIIGRHAYGDQYKATDFVVPGPGKVEIKFTPESGEPTQYTVFDFKDGGGVAMGMYNTDQSIRDFAHSSFQFALSKGWPLYLSTKNTILKKYDGRFKDIFQEIYEKDYKSKFEAKQMWYEHRLIDDMVAFVLKSEGGFVWACKNYDGDVQSDTVAQGFGSLGLMTSVLMCPDNKTVEAEAAHGTVTRHYRFHQQGKETSTNSIGKQSSCSIGPHIKSTF
;
A
#
# COMPACT_ATOMS: atom_id res chain seq x y z
N MET A 1 33.22 -13.68 9.95
CA MET A 1 32.19 -14.46 9.22
C MET A 1 32.19 -13.97 7.77
N THR A 2 32.11 -14.87 6.82
CA THR A 2 31.99 -14.51 5.39
C THR A 2 30.59 -13.91 5.20
N LYS A 3 30.51 -12.71 4.59
CA LYS A 3 29.22 -12.07 4.31
C LYS A 3 28.51 -12.83 3.19
N ILE A 4 27.19 -12.86 3.27
CA ILE A 4 26.35 -13.38 2.20
C ILE A 4 26.32 -12.33 1.08
N LYS A 5 26.63 -12.73 -0.16
CA LYS A 5 26.48 -11.85 -1.32
C LYS A 5 25.00 -11.70 -1.66
N GLY A 6 24.49 -10.49 -1.66
CA GLY A 6 23.17 -10.13 -2.12
C GLY A 6 23.19 -9.41 -3.46
N GLY A 7 22.04 -9.02 -3.96
CA GLY A 7 21.87 -8.30 -5.21
C GLY A 7 21.83 -6.78 -5.08
N ALA A 8 21.41 -6.12 -6.15
CA ALA A 8 21.18 -4.69 -6.19
C ALA A 8 19.88 -4.31 -5.47
N VAL A 9 19.93 -3.24 -4.69
CA VAL A 9 18.78 -2.71 -3.94
C VAL A 9 18.69 -1.21 -4.12
N VAL A 10 17.52 -0.72 -4.50
CA VAL A 10 17.22 0.72 -4.52
C VAL A 10 16.88 1.17 -3.12
N GLU A 11 17.75 1.94 -2.52
CA GLU A 11 17.55 2.52 -1.19
C GLU A 11 16.95 3.92 -1.31
N MET A 12 15.74 4.08 -0.80
CA MET A 12 15.03 5.35 -0.74
C MET A 12 15.03 5.87 0.69
N GLN A 13 15.98 6.72 1.03
CA GLN A 13 16.05 7.30 2.35
C GLN A 13 15.00 8.38 2.53
N GLY A 14 14.38 8.43 3.71
CA GLY A 14 13.25 9.31 4.00
C GLY A 14 13.59 10.41 4.99
N ASP A 15 12.61 10.72 5.85
CA ASP A 15 12.65 11.85 6.77
C ASP A 15 12.68 11.41 8.23
N GLU A 16 13.09 12.34 9.08
CA GLU A 16 12.96 12.33 10.53
C GLU A 16 13.49 11.04 11.18
N MET A 17 12.78 10.45 12.14
CA MET A 17 13.26 9.32 12.93
C MET A 17 13.43 8.04 12.09
N THR A 18 12.65 7.86 11.02
CA THR A 18 12.78 6.68 10.16
C THR A 18 14.10 6.64 9.40
N ARG A 19 14.67 7.78 9.07
CA ARG A 19 16.02 7.88 8.49
C ARG A 19 17.07 7.36 9.47
N ILE A 20 17.05 7.83 10.70
CA ILE A 20 18.00 7.44 11.75
C ILE A 20 17.92 5.94 12.06
N ILE A 21 16.70 5.43 12.21
CA ILE A 21 16.48 3.99 12.47
C ILE A 21 17.00 3.14 11.30
N TRP A 22 16.77 3.57 10.08
CA TRP A 22 17.23 2.84 8.91
C TRP A 22 18.75 2.76 8.84
N ASP A 23 19.44 3.84 9.15
CA ASP A 23 20.90 3.84 9.21
C ASP A 23 21.43 2.88 10.29
N LEU A 24 20.79 2.85 11.47
CA LEU A 24 21.11 1.87 12.52
C LEU A 24 20.86 0.43 12.08
N ILE A 25 19.75 0.17 11.37
CA ILE A 25 19.43 -1.18 10.84
C ILE A 25 20.50 -1.61 9.84
N LYS A 26 20.87 -0.73 8.90
CA LYS A 26 21.96 -1.04 7.95
C LYS A 26 23.26 -1.37 8.68
N GLU A 27 23.68 -0.50 9.58
CA GLU A 27 24.96 -0.65 10.31
C GLU A 27 25.00 -1.90 11.19
N LYS A 28 23.94 -2.16 11.95
CA LYS A 28 23.93 -3.21 12.99
C LYS A 28 23.42 -4.56 12.53
N LEU A 29 22.48 -4.59 11.58
CA LEU A 29 21.72 -5.79 11.27
C LEU A 29 21.89 -6.26 9.80
N ILE A 30 22.32 -5.42 8.88
CA ILE A 30 22.47 -5.81 7.46
C ILE A 30 23.94 -5.91 7.08
N GLN A 31 24.67 -4.81 7.11
CA GLN A 31 26.04 -4.73 6.61
C GLN A 31 27.04 -5.67 7.27
N PRO A 32 26.90 -6.08 8.56
CA PRO A 32 27.79 -7.08 9.15
C PRO A 32 27.65 -8.48 8.50
N PHE A 33 26.48 -8.81 7.94
CA PHE A 33 26.12 -10.14 7.50
C PHE A 33 25.93 -10.27 5.99
N VAL A 34 25.50 -9.17 5.33
CA VAL A 34 25.11 -9.17 3.92
C VAL A 34 25.86 -8.06 3.18
N GLU A 35 26.36 -8.39 1.99
CA GLU A 35 26.96 -7.44 1.05
C GLU A 35 25.94 -7.12 -0.05
N LEU A 36 25.45 -5.87 -0.10
CA LEU A 36 24.45 -5.40 -1.05
C LEU A 36 25.02 -4.29 -1.93
N GLU A 37 24.60 -4.25 -3.18
CA GLU A 37 24.80 -3.12 -4.07
C GLU A 37 23.70 -2.09 -3.88
N TYR A 38 23.97 -0.97 -3.21
CA TYR A 38 23.00 0.07 -2.93
C TYR A 38 22.93 1.12 -4.04
N HIS A 39 21.73 1.32 -4.61
CA HIS A 39 21.40 2.45 -5.46
C HIS A 39 20.62 3.47 -4.63
N PHE A 40 21.31 4.49 -4.15
CA PHE A 40 20.79 5.44 -3.17
C PHE A 40 20.01 6.59 -3.80
N TYR A 41 18.83 6.87 -3.24
CA TYR A 41 17.95 8.01 -3.56
C TYR A 41 17.51 8.69 -2.27
N ASP A 42 17.84 9.98 -2.11
CA ASP A 42 17.42 10.78 -0.96
C ASP A 42 16.02 11.36 -1.22
N LEU A 43 15.00 10.74 -0.59
CA LEU A 43 13.61 11.21 -0.64
C LEU A 43 13.25 12.11 0.56
N SER A 44 14.23 12.74 1.22
CA SER A 44 13.93 13.76 2.21
C SER A 44 13.14 14.91 1.60
N ILE A 45 12.29 15.54 2.40
CA ILE A 45 11.41 16.62 1.91
C ILE A 45 12.21 17.76 1.30
N GLN A 46 13.40 18.07 1.85
CA GLN A 46 14.28 19.11 1.33
C GLN A 46 14.85 18.76 -0.05
N ASN A 47 15.30 17.51 -0.26
CA ASN A 47 15.84 17.10 -1.55
C ASN A 47 14.74 16.95 -2.60
N ARG A 48 13.55 16.49 -2.21
CA ARG A 48 12.38 16.47 -3.08
C ARG A 48 11.98 17.86 -3.54
N ASP A 49 11.98 18.85 -2.64
CA ASP A 49 11.70 20.24 -2.98
C ASP A 49 12.79 20.80 -3.92
N LYS A 50 14.05 20.53 -3.64
CA LYS A 50 15.17 20.95 -4.49
C LYS A 50 15.07 20.40 -5.92
N THR A 51 14.66 19.15 -6.07
CA THR A 51 14.56 18.44 -7.35
C THR A 51 13.20 18.55 -8.02
N ASN A 52 12.27 19.34 -7.48
CA ASN A 52 10.87 19.40 -7.90
C ASN A 52 10.22 18.00 -7.94
N ASP A 53 10.53 17.19 -6.94
CA ASP A 53 10.10 15.78 -6.75
C ASP A 53 10.57 14.80 -7.86
N GLN A 54 11.47 15.21 -8.75
CA GLN A 54 12.01 14.33 -9.79
C GLN A 54 12.72 13.12 -9.20
N VAL A 55 13.40 13.26 -8.05
CA VAL A 55 14.09 12.15 -7.38
C VAL A 55 13.14 10.99 -7.03
N THR A 56 11.87 11.27 -6.74
CA THR A 56 10.86 10.23 -6.47
C THR A 56 10.54 9.41 -7.74
N ILE A 57 10.45 10.09 -8.88
CA ILE A 57 10.22 9.46 -10.19
C ILE A 57 11.42 8.61 -10.58
N ASP A 58 12.63 9.14 -10.43
CA ASP A 58 13.88 8.44 -10.76
C ASP A 58 14.05 7.18 -9.89
N ALA A 59 13.75 7.27 -8.59
CA ALA A 59 13.77 6.13 -7.68
C ALA A 59 12.78 5.03 -8.11
N ALA A 60 11.55 5.40 -8.50
CA ALA A 60 10.57 4.43 -8.98
C ALA A 60 11.02 3.72 -10.27
N HIS A 61 11.64 4.44 -11.19
CA HIS A 61 12.21 3.81 -12.39
C HIS A 61 13.43 2.93 -12.08
N ALA A 62 14.23 3.31 -11.09
CA ALA A 62 15.32 2.47 -10.62
C ALA A 62 14.81 1.15 -10.02
N ILE A 63 13.69 1.17 -9.25
CA ILE A 63 13.07 -0.06 -8.75
C ILE A 63 12.65 -0.98 -9.90
N LYS A 64 12.05 -0.46 -10.96
CA LYS A 64 11.73 -1.25 -12.15
C LYS A 64 12.97 -1.90 -12.79
N LYS A 65 14.10 -1.21 -12.75
CA LYS A 65 15.37 -1.70 -13.30
C LYS A 65 16.02 -2.78 -12.45
N TYR A 66 16.03 -2.60 -11.14
CA TYR A 66 16.74 -3.46 -10.18
C TYR A 66 15.84 -4.45 -9.44
N ASN A 67 14.53 -4.36 -9.61
CA ASN A 67 13.47 -5.21 -9.06
C ASN A 67 13.28 -5.14 -7.53
N VAL A 68 14.18 -4.53 -6.77
CA VAL A 68 14.06 -4.46 -5.30
C VAL A 68 14.22 -3.02 -4.84
N GLY A 69 13.23 -2.51 -4.13
CA GLY A 69 13.26 -1.21 -3.47
C GLY A 69 13.02 -1.32 -1.97
N ILE A 70 13.72 -0.50 -1.19
CA ILE A 70 13.49 -0.34 0.25
C ILE A 70 13.30 1.14 0.52
N LYS A 71 12.14 1.50 1.07
CA LYS A 71 11.76 2.89 1.30
C LYS A 71 11.59 3.21 2.78
N CYS A 72 12.23 4.29 3.22
CA CYS A 72 11.91 4.93 4.49
C CYS A 72 10.63 5.76 4.38
N ALA A 73 9.95 5.99 5.49
CA ALA A 73 8.82 6.91 5.52
C ALA A 73 9.27 8.33 5.19
N THR A 74 8.42 9.04 4.45
CA THR A 74 8.67 10.39 3.95
C THR A 74 7.59 11.34 4.43
N ILE A 75 7.92 12.61 4.62
CA ILE A 75 6.96 13.66 4.94
C ILE A 75 6.06 13.91 3.73
N THR A 76 4.75 13.87 3.91
CA THR A 76 3.78 14.49 3.02
C THR A 76 3.37 15.80 3.69
N PRO A 77 3.81 16.96 3.16
CA PRO A 77 3.64 18.22 3.86
C PRO A 77 2.18 18.70 3.84
N ASP A 78 1.73 19.22 4.97
CA ASP A 78 0.61 20.14 5.11
C ASP A 78 1.11 21.59 5.09
N GLU A 79 0.22 22.57 5.27
CA GLU A 79 0.56 23.99 5.26
C GLU A 79 1.64 24.33 6.29
N LYS A 80 1.58 23.76 7.49
CA LYS A 80 2.56 23.98 8.56
C LYS A 80 3.94 23.43 8.20
N ARG A 81 3.98 22.29 7.55
CA ARG A 81 5.23 21.69 7.07
C ARG A 81 5.82 22.47 5.90
N VAL A 82 4.97 23.05 5.03
CA VAL A 82 5.45 23.96 3.97
C VAL A 82 6.17 25.17 4.58
N GLU A 83 5.60 25.78 5.60
CA GLU A 83 6.21 26.89 6.33
C GLU A 83 7.48 26.44 7.08
N GLU A 84 7.42 25.34 7.83
CA GLU A 84 8.55 24.83 8.63
C GLU A 84 9.79 24.57 7.80
N PHE A 85 9.64 23.98 6.62
CA PHE A 85 10.74 23.62 5.73
C PHE A 85 10.98 24.62 4.60
N ASN A 86 10.22 25.73 4.56
CA ASN A 86 10.27 26.74 3.51
C ASN A 86 10.19 26.13 2.10
N LEU A 87 9.18 25.28 1.87
CA LEU A 87 9.00 24.54 0.63
C LEU A 87 8.39 25.43 -0.46
N LYS A 88 8.72 25.15 -1.71
CA LYS A 88 8.15 25.82 -2.89
C LYS A 88 6.65 25.59 -3.03
N GLN A 89 6.16 24.41 -2.58
CA GLN A 89 4.76 24.04 -2.65
C GLN A 89 4.46 22.86 -1.72
N MET A 90 3.19 22.53 -1.57
CA MET A 90 2.70 21.35 -0.87
C MET A 90 2.83 20.11 -1.77
N TRP A 91 3.97 19.41 -1.66
CA TRP A 91 4.28 18.24 -2.48
C TRP A 91 3.35 17.07 -2.20
N LYS A 92 2.98 16.34 -3.27
CA LYS A 92 2.19 15.11 -3.13
C LYS A 92 2.97 14.02 -2.40
N SER A 93 2.25 13.00 -1.91
CA SER A 93 2.88 11.84 -1.28
C SER A 93 3.75 11.06 -2.27
N PRO A 94 5.04 10.81 -1.95
CA PRO A 94 5.91 9.98 -2.78
C PRO A 94 5.37 8.56 -2.96
N ASN A 95 4.70 8.02 -1.94
CA ASN A 95 4.09 6.69 -2.02
C ASN A 95 3.09 6.61 -3.17
N GLY A 96 2.26 7.65 -3.35
CA GLY A 96 1.33 7.73 -4.48
C GLY A 96 2.05 7.73 -5.84
N THR A 97 3.11 8.52 -5.97
CA THR A 97 3.91 8.60 -7.20
C THR A 97 4.57 7.26 -7.52
N ILE A 98 5.25 6.66 -6.55
CA ILE A 98 5.93 5.36 -6.72
C ILE A 98 4.94 4.27 -7.11
N ARG A 99 3.84 4.13 -6.36
CA ARG A 99 2.80 3.11 -6.61
C ARG A 99 2.14 3.27 -7.98
N ASN A 100 1.92 4.51 -8.43
CA ASN A 100 1.37 4.77 -9.76
C ASN A 100 2.33 4.39 -10.88
N ILE A 101 3.64 4.55 -10.67
CA ILE A 101 4.67 4.18 -11.66
C ILE A 101 4.88 2.66 -11.68
N LEU A 102 4.94 2.03 -10.51
CA LEU A 102 5.20 0.61 -10.37
C LEU A 102 3.96 -0.25 -10.69
N GLY A 103 2.77 0.24 -10.33
CA GLY A 103 1.56 -0.58 -10.27
C GLY A 103 1.60 -1.58 -9.10
N GLY A 104 0.65 -2.50 -9.09
CA GLY A 104 0.68 -3.61 -8.15
C GLY A 104 -0.20 -3.46 -6.91
N THR A 105 0.06 -4.31 -5.94
CA THR A 105 -0.73 -4.48 -4.72
C THR A 105 0.15 -4.32 -3.50
N VAL A 106 -0.27 -3.51 -2.53
CA VAL A 106 0.41 -3.39 -1.24
C VAL A 106 -0.11 -4.47 -0.31
N PHE A 107 0.74 -5.43 0.05
CA PHE A 107 0.44 -6.44 1.06
C PHE A 107 0.97 -6.00 2.42
N ARG A 108 0.07 -5.96 3.40
CA ARG A 108 0.34 -5.61 4.78
C ARG A 108 0.05 -6.80 5.68
N GLU A 109 1.09 -7.34 6.30
CA GLU A 109 1.03 -8.52 7.16
C GLU A 109 1.34 -8.15 8.60
N ALA A 110 0.47 -8.52 9.53
CA ALA A 110 0.69 -8.31 10.94
C ALA A 110 1.74 -9.27 11.49
N ILE A 111 2.63 -8.75 12.33
CA ILE A 111 3.65 -9.51 13.06
C ILE A 111 3.07 -9.88 14.42
N ILE A 112 3.02 -11.18 14.72
CA ILE A 112 2.52 -11.68 16.01
C ILE A 112 3.68 -11.81 16.99
N CYS A 113 3.68 -10.98 18.03
CA CYS A 113 4.64 -11.05 19.12
C CYS A 113 4.01 -11.72 20.34
N LYS A 114 4.68 -12.73 20.91
CA LYS A 114 4.15 -13.50 22.05
C LYS A 114 3.94 -12.64 23.31
N ASN A 115 4.78 -11.64 23.51
CA ASN A 115 4.78 -10.75 24.67
C ASN A 115 3.95 -9.48 24.49
N ILE A 116 3.31 -9.31 23.34
CA ILE A 116 2.42 -8.17 23.08
C ILE A 116 0.99 -8.69 23.00
N PRO A 117 0.11 -8.28 23.93
CA PRO A 117 -1.28 -8.72 23.94
C PRO A 117 -2.01 -8.17 22.71
N ARG A 118 -2.77 -9.03 22.04
CA ARG A 118 -3.65 -8.64 20.94
C ARG A 118 -4.94 -8.06 21.50
N LEU A 119 -5.46 -7.02 20.87
CA LEU A 119 -6.80 -6.46 21.21
C LEU A 119 -7.91 -7.42 20.82
N VAL A 120 -7.70 -8.24 19.78
CA VAL A 120 -8.60 -9.34 19.40
C VAL A 120 -7.92 -10.66 19.74
N PRO A 121 -8.21 -11.26 20.92
CA PRO A 121 -7.52 -12.45 21.40
C PRO A 121 -7.63 -13.66 20.47
N GLY A 122 -8.73 -13.76 19.71
CA GLY A 122 -8.98 -14.85 18.76
C GLY A 122 -8.03 -14.87 17.55
N TRP A 123 -7.35 -13.79 17.22
CA TRP A 123 -6.42 -13.74 16.08
C TRP A 123 -5.11 -14.44 16.38
N THR A 124 -5.08 -15.73 16.20
CA THR A 124 -3.90 -16.58 16.47
C THR A 124 -2.96 -16.70 15.27
N LYS A 125 -3.46 -16.41 14.07
CA LYS A 125 -2.72 -16.39 12.81
C LYS A 125 -2.77 -15.00 12.20
N SER A 126 -1.74 -14.62 11.45
CA SER A 126 -1.74 -13.32 10.78
C SER A 126 -2.90 -13.16 9.79
N ILE A 127 -3.38 -11.95 9.64
CA ILE A 127 -4.31 -11.52 8.61
C ILE A 127 -3.54 -10.60 7.68
N ILE A 128 -3.57 -10.92 6.38
CA ILE A 128 -2.84 -10.15 5.38
C ILE A 128 -3.81 -9.32 4.57
N ILE A 129 -3.67 -8.02 4.61
CA ILE A 129 -4.45 -7.11 3.76
C ILE A 129 -3.71 -6.88 2.46
N GLY A 130 -4.36 -7.23 1.33
CA GLY A 130 -3.92 -6.85 -0.01
C GLY A 130 -4.66 -5.60 -0.47
N ARG A 131 -4.00 -4.43 -0.42
CA ARG A 131 -4.58 -3.16 -0.86
C ARG A 131 -4.32 -2.92 -2.33
N HIS A 132 -5.37 -2.70 -3.12
CA HIS A 132 -5.25 -2.22 -4.50
C HIS A 132 -4.74 -0.78 -4.49
N ALA A 133 -3.50 -0.56 -4.85
CA ALA A 133 -2.84 0.72 -4.69
C ALA A 133 -3.01 1.69 -5.88
N TYR A 134 -4.13 1.61 -6.58
CA TYR A 134 -4.41 2.40 -7.79
C TYR A 134 -5.85 2.89 -7.85
N GLY A 135 -6.04 4.10 -8.40
CA GLY A 135 -7.37 4.64 -8.73
C GLY A 135 -8.23 4.97 -7.51
N ASP A 136 -9.53 4.85 -7.71
CA ASP A 136 -10.60 5.12 -6.73
C ASP A 136 -10.48 6.54 -6.14
N GLN A 137 -10.74 6.72 -4.84
CA GLN A 137 -10.67 8.01 -4.16
C GLN A 137 -9.28 8.67 -4.22
N TYR A 138 -8.22 7.89 -4.37
CA TYR A 138 -6.83 8.38 -4.38
C TYR A 138 -6.42 9.02 -5.73
N LYS A 139 -7.26 8.88 -6.75
CA LYS A 139 -7.13 9.53 -8.07
C LYS A 139 -8.42 10.20 -8.52
N ALA A 140 -9.26 10.58 -7.57
CA ALA A 140 -10.49 11.28 -7.85
C ALA A 140 -10.24 12.73 -8.26
N THR A 141 -11.20 13.25 -9.02
CA THR A 141 -11.38 14.70 -9.23
C THR A 141 -12.55 15.11 -8.36
N ASP A 142 -12.31 15.91 -7.34
CA ASP A 142 -13.31 16.44 -6.44
C ASP A 142 -13.33 17.97 -6.45
N PHE A 143 -14.48 18.54 -6.22
CA PHE A 143 -14.66 20.00 -6.23
C PHE A 143 -15.87 20.43 -5.43
N VAL A 144 -15.83 21.70 -4.99
CA VAL A 144 -16.97 22.37 -4.37
C VAL A 144 -17.91 22.88 -5.46
N VAL A 145 -19.18 22.52 -5.37
CA VAL A 145 -20.25 23.07 -6.23
C VAL A 145 -20.70 24.39 -5.60
N PRO A 146 -20.49 25.53 -6.28
CA PRO A 146 -20.66 26.85 -5.66
C PRO A 146 -22.11 27.30 -5.49
N GLY A 147 -23.07 26.67 -6.17
CA GLY A 147 -24.47 27.08 -6.17
C GLY A 147 -25.36 26.16 -7.00
N PRO A 148 -26.61 26.57 -7.29
CA PRO A 148 -27.56 25.80 -8.09
C PRO A 148 -26.98 25.45 -9.46
N GLY A 149 -27.29 24.24 -9.96
CA GLY A 149 -26.82 23.76 -11.25
C GLY A 149 -26.74 22.23 -11.30
N LYS A 150 -26.36 21.67 -12.43
CA LYS A 150 -26.26 20.23 -12.63
C LYS A 150 -24.80 19.77 -12.61
N VAL A 151 -24.56 18.70 -11.91
CA VAL A 151 -23.31 17.92 -12.02
C VAL A 151 -23.56 16.70 -12.89
N GLU A 152 -22.73 16.53 -13.92
CA GLU A 152 -22.86 15.48 -14.92
C GLU A 152 -21.53 14.79 -15.19
N ILE A 153 -21.58 13.50 -15.50
CA ILE A 153 -20.45 12.72 -16.00
C ILE A 153 -20.69 12.41 -17.46
N LYS A 154 -19.74 12.80 -18.32
CA LYS A 154 -19.79 12.54 -19.76
C LYS A 154 -18.65 11.60 -20.14
N PHE A 155 -19.00 10.53 -20.84
CA PHE A 155 -18.05 9.66 -21.52
C PHE A 155 -18.10 9.98 -23.03
N THR A 156 -16.95 10.35 -23.59
CA THR A 156 -16.80 10.60 -25.02
C THR A 156 -15.91 9.50 -25.60
N PRO A 157 -16.46 8.54 -26.34
CA PRO A 157 -15.67 7.50 -26.99
C PRO A 157 -14.84 8.06 -28.14
N GLU A 158 -13.77 7.35 -28.56
CA GLU A 158 -13.01 7.70 -29.78
C GLU A 158 -13.88 7.63 -31.05
N SER A 159 -14.86 6.69 -31.05
CA SER A 159 -15.84 6.53 -32.12
C SER A 159 -17.22 6.23 -31.53
N GLY A 160 -18.26 6.83 -32.09
CA GLY A 160 -19.66 6.71 -31.65
C GLY A 160 -20.14 7.92 -30.85
N GLU A 161 -21.39 7.85 -30.37
CA GLU A 161 -22.03 8.95 -29.66
C GLU A 161 -21.62 9.02 -28.18
N PRO A 162 -21.43 10.24 -27.66
CA PRO A 162 -21.16 10.45 -26.25
C PRO A 162 -22.30 9.98 -25.36
N THR A 163 -21.97 9.43 -24.19
CA THR A 163 -22.95 9.09 -23.15
C THR A 163 -22.81 10.04 -21.99
N GLN A 164 -23.92 10.53 -21.45
CA GLN A 164 -23.94 11.50 -20.36
C GLN A 164 -24.91 11.04 -19.27
N TYR A 165 -24.47 11.20 -18.01
CA TYR A 165 -25.24 10.83 -16.83
C TYR A 165 -25.33 12.01 -15.90
N THR A 166 -26.54 12.45 -15.53
CA THR A 166 -26.73 13.43 -14.47
C THR A 166 -26.43 12.76 -13.12
N VAL A 167 -25.49 13.31 -12.40
CA VAL A 167 -25.13 12.87 -11.03
C VAL A 167 -26.13 13.45 -10.05
N PHE A 168 -26.30 14.79 -10.09
CA PHE A 168 -27.25 15.49 -9.25
C PHE A 168 -27.61 16.86 -9.82
N ASP A 169 -28.84 17.30 -9.56
CA ASP A 169 -29.36 18.64 -9.93
C ASP A 169 -29.55 19.44 -8.64
N PHE A 170 -28.60 20.30 -8.36
CA PHE A 170 -28.61 21.19 -7.19
C PHE A 170 -29.65 22.30 -7.42
N LYS A 171 -30.72 22.31 -6.64
CA LYS A 171 -31.82 23.30 -6.76
C LYS A 171 -31.63 24.50 -5.83
N ASP A 172 -31.26 24.25 -4.59
CA ASP A 172 -31.32 25.20 -3.50
C ASP A 172 -29.94 25.41 -2.84
N GLY A 173 -28.89 25.61 -3.65
CA GLY A 173 -27.56 25.87 -3.13
C GLY A 173 -26.49 25.00 -3.75
N GLY A 174 -25.31 24.99 -3.13
CA GLY A 174 -24.16 24.25 -3.57
C GLY A 174 -23.96 22.95 -2.79
N GLY A 175 -22.78 22.37 -2.96
CA GLY A 175 -22.39 21.12 -2.29
C GLY A 175 -20.99 20.69 -2.68
N VAL A 176 -20.78 19.40 -2.73
CA VAL A 176 -19.53 18.79 -3.19
C VAL A 176 -19.83 17.71 -4.23
N ALA A 177 -18.94 17.50 -5.16
CA ALA A 177 -19.04 16.42 -6.14
C ALA A 177 -17.66 15.80 -6.38
N MET A 178 -17.67 14.54 -6.80
CA MET A 178 -16.45 13.78 -7.08
C MET A 178 -16.68 12.80 -8.24
N GLY A 179 -15.69 12.70 -9.12
CA GLY A 179 -15.56 11.65 -10.10
C GLY A 179 -14.33 10.80 -9.80
N MET A 180 -14.48 9.47 -9.80
CA MET A 180 -13.36 8.52 -9.63
C MET A 180 -13.41 7.46 -10.72
N TYR A 181 -12.30 6.78 -10.94
CA TYR A 181 -12.17 5.74 -11.95
C TYR A 181 -11.23 4.61 -11.52
N ASN A 182 -11.34 3.49 -12.21
CA ASN A 182 -10.34 2.44 -12.25
C ASN A 182 -10.27 1.84 -13.66
N THR A 183 -9.26 1.04 -13.95
CA THR A 183 -9.09 0.39 -15.25
C THR A 183 -9.16 -1.12 -15.12
N ASP A 184 -9.68 -1.79 -16.14
CA ASP A 184 -9.74 -3.26 -16.18
C ASP A 184 -8.36 -3.88 -16.01
N GLN A 185 -7.33 -3.31 -16.63
CA GLN A 185 -5.97 -3.82 -16.53
C GLN A 185 -5.47 -3.76 -15.07
N SER A 186 -5.67 -2.63 -14.39
CA SER A 186 -5.25 -2.50 -13.00
C SER A 186 -6.01 -3.46 -12.06
N ILE A 187 -7.30 -3.69 -12.32
CA ILE A 187 -8.09 -4.67 -11.54
C ILE A 187 -7.61 -6.10 -11.82
N ARG A 188 -7.25 -6.44 -13.07
CA ARG A 188 -6.68 -7.75 -13.44
C ARG A 188 -5.32 -7.96 -12.75
N ASP A 189 -4.45 -6.96 -12.78
CA ASP A 189 -3.15 -7.01 -12.13
C ASP A 189 -3.30 -7.21 -10.61
N PHE A 190 -4.26 -6.52 -9.98
CA PHE A 190 -4.60 -6.68 -8.58
C PHE A 190 -5.10 -8.09 -8.27
N ALA A 191 -5.96 -8.65 -9.12
CA ALA A 191 -6.45 -10.02 -8.96
C ALA A 191 -5.28 -11.02 -9.05
N HIS A 192 -4.46 -10.95 -10.09
CA HIS A 192 -3.31 -11.85 -10.25
C HIS A 192 -2.35 -11.77 -9.09
N SER A 193 -1.96 -10.56 -8.66
CA SER A 193 -1.09 -10.37 -7.49
C SER A 193 -1.68 -10.99 -6.22
N SER A 194 -2.99 -10.80 -5.99
CA SER A 194 -3.67 -11.33 -4.81
C SER A 194 -3.73 -12.87 -4.81
N PHE A 195 -4.09 -13.48 -5.94
CA PHE A 195 -4.13 -14.94 -6.07
C PHE A 195 -2.76 -15.57 -5.91
N GLN A 196 -1.74 -15.00 -6.54
CA GLN A 196 -0.36 -15.51 -6.46
C GLN A 196 0.20 -15.38 -5.05
N PHE A 197 -0.04 -14.25 -4.39
CA PHE A 197 0.37 -14.05 -3.00
C PHE A 197 -0.30 -15.06 -2.06
N ALA A 198 -1.61 -15.28 -2.21
CA ALA A 198 -2.34 -16.28 -1.44
C ALA A 198 -1.79 -17.71 -1.67
N LEU A 199 -1.49 -18.08 -2.93
CA LEU A 199 -0.85 -19.36 -3.27
C LEU A 199 0.53 -19.51 -2.63
N SER A 200 1.33 -18.46 -2.58
CA SER A 200 2.67 -18.48 -1.96
C SER A 200 2.60 -18.69 -0.45
N LYS A 201 1.55 -18.17 0.19
CA LYS A 201 1.29 -18.35 1.63
C LYS A 201 0.60 -19.67 1.96
N GLY A 202 -0.05 -20.31 0.99
CA GLY A 202 -0.91 -21.47 1.22
C GLY A 202 -2.19 -21.12 1.99
N TRP A 203 -2.71 -19.92 1.82
CA TRP A 203 -3.87 -19.39 2.56
C TRP A 203 -5.02 -19.01 1.62
N PRO A 204 -6.28 -19.15 2.08
CA PRO A 204 -7.44 -18.74 1.28
C PRO A 204 -7.42 -17.23 1.01
N LEU A 205 -8.11 -16.83 -0.07
CA LEU A 205 -8.25 -15.45 -0.48
C LEU A 205 -9.71 -15.00 -0.37
N TYR A 206 -9.91 -13.86 0.27
CA TYR A 206 -11.18 -13.14 0.24
C TYR A 206 -11.03 -11.83 -0.52
N LEU A 207 -12.00 -11.51 -1.40
CA LEU A 207 -12.17 -10.17 -1.96
C LEU A 207 -13.38 -9.53 -1.27
N SER A 208 -13.25 -8.29 -0.80
CA SER A 208 -14.41 -7.55 -0.33
C SER A 208 -14.72 -6.33 -1.19
N THR A 209 -16.01 -6.10 -1.39
CA THR A 209 -16.55 -4.93 -2.10
C THR A 209 -17.89 -4.51 -1.50
N LYS A 210 -18.46 -3.40 -1.97
CA LYS A 210 -19.85 -3.03 -1.68
C LYS A 210 -20.69 -3.00 -2.96
N ASN A 211 -20.60 -4.07 -3.76
CA ASN A 211 -21.26 -4.18 -5.06
C ASN A 211 -22.80 -4.16 -5.00
N THR A 212 -23.40 -4.33 -3.83
CA THR A 212 -24.84 -4.13 -3.62
C THR A 212 -25.25 -2.66 -3.73
N ILE A 213 -24.34 -1.75 -3.46
CA ILE A 213 -24.50 -0.29 -3.59
C ILE A 213 -23.83 0.21 -4.87
N LEU A 214 -22.52 -0.03 -5.03
CA LEU A 214 -21.74 0.37 -6.20
C LEU A 214 -21.84 -0.75 -7.28
N LYS A 215 -23.05 -0.98 -7.78
CA LYS A 215 -23.38 -2.17 -8.60
C LYS A 215 -22.47 -2.35 -9.81
N LYS A 216 -22.12 -1.26 -10.51
CA LYS A 216 -21.27 -1.31 -11.70
C LYS A 216 -19.80 -1.21 -11.35
N TYR A 217 -19.44 -0.25 -10.50
CA TYR A 217 -18.06 0.01 -10.13
C TYR A 217 -17.44 -1.18 -9.37
N ASP A 218 -18.01 -1.53 -8.24
CA ASP A 218 -17.54 -2.66 -7.43
C ASP A 218 -17.87 -4.01 -8.07
N GLY A 219 -18.98 -4.08 -8.82
CA GLY A 219 -19.33 -5.26 -9.61
C GLY A 219 -18.25 -5.63 -10.61
N ARG A 220 -17.58 -4.63 -11.24
CA ARG A 220 -16.49 -4.89 -12.17
C ARG A 220 -15.29 -5.55 -11.49
N PHE A 221 -14.94 -5.16 -10.27
CA PHE A 221 -13.89 -5.85 -9.48
C PHE A 221 -14.27 -7.30 -9.20
N LYS A 222 -15.49 -7.53 -8.70
CA LYS A 222 -15.99 -8.88 -8.41
C LYS A 222 -15.95 -9.78 -9.64
N ASP A 223 -16.44 -9.29 -10.78
CA ASP A 223 -16.56 -10.07 -12.00
C ASP A 223 -15.19 -10.41 -12.59
N ILE A 224 -14.24 -9.46 -12.61
CA ILE A 224 -12.86 -9.71 -13.08
C ILE A 224 -12.14 -10.71 -12.16
N PHE A 225 -12.26 -10.57 -10.84
CA PHE A 225 -11.68 -11.56 -9.91
C PHE A 225 -12.23 -12.95 -10.12
N GLN A 226 -13.55 -13.07 -10.31
CA GLN A 226 -14.21 -14.36 -10.55
C GLN A 226 -13.75 -15.00 -11.88
N GLU A 227 -13.69 -14.21 -12.96
CA GLU A 227 -13.20 -14.66 -14.27
C GLU A 227 -11.76 -15.22 -14.16
N ILE A 228 -10.87 -14.48 -13.52
CA ILE A 228 -9.45 -14.86 -13.35
C ILE A 228 -9.33 -16.09 -12.43
N TYR A 229 -10.10 -16.15 -11.35
CA TYR A 229 -10.12 -17.32 -10.48
C TYR A 229 -10.49 -18.59 -11.23
N GLU A 230 -11.64 -18.59 -11.90
CA GLU A 230 -12.13 -19.75 -12.62
C GLU A 230 -11.15 -20.23 -13.71
N LYS A 231 -10.55 -19.27 -14.43
CA LYS A 231 -9.67 -19.58 -15.56
C LYS A 231 -8.26 -20.01 -15.13
N ASP A 232 -7.64 -19.30 -14.17
CA ASP A 232 -6.20 -19.38 -13.99
C ASP A 232 -5.78 -19.98 -12.63
N TYR A 233 -6.67 -19.94 -11.61
CA TYR A 233 -6.28 -20.25 -10.24
C TYR A 233 -7.09 -21.34 -9.56
N LYS A 234 -8.32 -21.63 -9.97
CA LYS A 234 -9.22 -22.57 -9.29
C LYS A 234 -8.58 -23.93 -9.06
N SER A 235 -8.04 -24.55 -10.09
CA SER A 235 -7.38 -25.85 -9.97
C SER A 235 -6.17 -25.84 -9.04
N LYS A 236 -5.41 -24.72 -9.04
CA LYS A 236 -4.25 -24.57 -8.17
C LYS A 236 -4.63 -24.39 -6.69
N PHE A 237 -5.74 -23.69 -6.44
CA PHE A 237 -6.30 -23.50 -5.11
C PHE A 237 -6.88 -24.81 -4.57
N GLU A 238 -7.69 -25.49 -5.36
CA GLU A 238 -8.29 -26.79 -4.99
C GLU A 238 -7.21 -27.84 -4.70
N ALA A 239 -6.14 -27.92 -5.49
CA ALA A 239 -5.03 -28.83 -5.26
C ALA A 239 -4.30 -28.58 -3.91
N LYS A 240 -4.39 -27.38 -3.36
CA LYS A 240 -3.84 -27.01 -2.05
C LYS A 240 -4.90 -26.92 -0.95
N GLN A 241 -6.13 -27.36 -1.20
CA GLN A 241 -7.26 -27.25 -0.28
C GLN A 241 -7.54 -25.79 0.15
N MET A 242 -7.32 -24.87 -0.76
CA MET A 242 -7.59 -23.44 -0.59
C MET A 242 -8.85 -23.05 -1.36
N TRP A 243 -9.42 -21.90 -1.01
CA TRP A 243 -10.59 -21.34 -1.71
C TRP A 243 -10.44 -19.83 -1.92
N TYR A 244 -11.24 -19.32 -2.84
CA TYR A 244 -11.50 -17.91 -3.04
C TYR A 244 -12.99 -17.64 -2.77
N GLU A 245 -13.26 -16.53 -2.10
CA GLU A 245 -14.62 -16.08 -1.83
C GLU A 245 -14.72 -14.56 -1.92
N HIS A 246 -15.77 -14.08 -2.60
CA HIS A 246 -16.14 -12.67 -2.54
C HIS A 246 -17.18 -12.46 -1.44
N ARG A 247 -16.96 -11.43 -0.61
CA ARG A 247 -17.89 -11.00 0.44
C ARG A 247 -18.20 -9.51 0.36
N LEU A 248 -19.33 -9.09 0.89
CA LEU A 248 -19.58 -7.69 1.16
C LEU A 248 -18.63 -7.21 2.26
N ILE A 249 -18.18 -5.96 2.17
CA ILE A 249 -17.17 -5.42 3.10
C ILE A 249 -17.61 -5.48 4.56
N ASP A 250 -18.88 -5.22 4.85
CA ASP A 250 -19.46 -5.31 6.19
C ASP A 250 -19.50 -6.75 6.71
N ASP A 251 -19.90 -7.72 5.88
CA ASP A 251 -19.86 -9.15 6.22
C ASP A 251 -18.40 -9.61 6.47
N MET A 252 -17.46 -9.11 5.65
CA MET A 252 -16.05 -9.45 5.82
C MET A 252 -15.47 -8.90 7.13
N VAL A 253 -15.80 -7.67 7.51
CA VAL A 253 -15.41 -7.10 8.81
C VAL A 253 -15.95 -7.94 9.97
N ALA A 254 -17.21 -8.36 9.90
CA ALA A 254 -17.81 -9.23 10.92
C ALA A 254 -17.13 -10.61 10.99
N PHE A 255 -16.79 -11.19 9.83
CA PHE A 255 -16.04 -12.44 9.75
C PHE A 255 -14.64 -12.33 10.36
N VAL A 256 -13.89 -11.28 10.00
CA VAL A 256 -12.52 -11.04 10.47
C VAL A 256 -12.45 -11.03 12.00
N LEU A 257 -13.37 -10.31 12.66
CA LEU A 257 -13.42 -10.20 14.13
C LEU A 257 -13.69 -11.54 14.83
N LYS A 258 -14.36 -12.48 14.15
CA LYS A 258 -14.72 -13.81 14.68
C LYS A 258 -13.74 -14.90 14.25
N SER A 259 -12.82 -14.61 13.33
CA SER A 259 -11.88 -15.57 12.77
C SER A 259 -10.64 -15.76 13.65
N GLU A 260 -9.89 -16.81 13.37
CA GLU A 260 -8.54 -17.02 13.92
C GLU A 260 -7.45 -16.30 13.10
N GLY A 261 -7.78 -15.74 11.95
CA GLY A 261 -6.83 -15.28 10.95
C GLY A 261 -6.39 -16.40 10.00
N GLY A 262 -5.26 -16.24 9.33
CA GLY A 262 -4.71 -17.22 8.39
C GLY A 262 -5.33 -17.12 6.99
N PHE A 263 -5.57 -15.90 6.51
CA PHE A 263 -6.09 -15.63 5.17
C PHE A 263 -5.53 -14.34 4.59
N VAL A 264 -5.65 -14.20 3.27
CA VAL A 264 -5.39 -12.98 2.53
C VAL A 264 -6.71 -12.29 2.23
N TRP A 265 -6.79 -10.99 2.51
CA TRP A 265 -7.97 -10.18 2.29
C TRP A 265 -7.67 -9.08 1.26
N ALA A 266 -8.11 -9.27 0.03
CA ALA A 266 -8.01 -8.30 -1.04
C ALA A 266 -9.07 -7.20 -0.87
N CYS A 267 -8.62 -5.95 -0.79
CA CYS A 267 -9.43 -4.76 -0.57
C CYS A 267 -9.19 -3.73 -1.67
N LYS A 268 -10.23 -3.00 -2.07
CA LYS A 268 -10.08 -1.78 -2.87
C LYS A 268 -9.21 -0.76 -2.15
N ASN A 269 -8.78 0.27 -2.85
CA ASN A 269 -7.76 1.19 -2.36
C ASN A 269 -8.07 1.79 -0.98
N TYR A 270 -9.21 2.45 -0.81
CA TYR A 270 -9.59 3.06 0.46
C TYR A 270 -9.87 2.02 1.55
N ASP A 271 -10.63 0.97 1.21
CA ASP A 271 -10.93 -0.11 2.15
C ASP A 271 -9.65 -0.76 2.67
N GLY A 272 -8.69 -1.02 1.80
CA GLY A 272 -7.38 -1.60 2.16
C GLY A 272 -6.54 -0.69 3.04
N ASP A 273 -6.60 0.62 2.83
CA ASP A 273 -5.93 1.60 3.69
C ASP A 273 -6.48 1.54 5.12
N VAL A 274 -7.80 1.64 5.26
CA VAL A 274 -8.46 1.67 6.57
C VAL A 274 -8.36 0.31 7.27
N GLN A 275 -8.62 -0.79 6.55
CA GLN A 275 -8.64 -2.13 7.16
C GLN A 275 -7.25 -2.60 7.56
N SER A 276 -6.20 -2.23 6.83
CA SER A 276 -4.83 -2.60 7.23
C SER A 276 -4.44 -1.97 8.58
N ASP A 277 -4.78 -0.71 8.79
CA ASP A 277 -4.53 -0.03 10.05
C ASP A 277 -5.39 -0.60 11.18
N THR A 278 -6.66 -0.91 10.92
CA THR A 278 -7.56 -1.55 11.88
C THR A 278 -7.03 -2.91 12.33
N VAL A 279 -6.61 -3.73 11.37
CA VAL A 279 -6.04 -5.07 11.65
C VAL A 279 -4.72 -4.94 12.43
N ALA A 280 -3.84 -4.02 12.03
CA ALA A 280 -2.59 -3.80 12.75
C ALA A 280 -2.80 -3.40 14.22
N GLN A 281 -3.75 -2.51 14.49
CA GLN A 281 -4.13 -2.14 15.86
C GLN A 281 -4.71 -3.34 16.62
N GLY A 282 -5.53 -4.16 15.96
CA GLY A 282 -6.05 -5.40 16.55
C GLY A 282 -4.95 -6.39 16.99
N PHE A 283 -3.82 -6.42 16.27
CA PHE A 283 -2.62 -7.18 16.67
C PHE A 283 -1.72 -6.47 17.69
N GLY A 284 -1.99 -5.20 18.00
CA GLY A 284 -1.35 -4.45 19.07
C GLY A 284 -0.77 -3.08 18.68
N SER A 285 -0.27 -2.89 17.46
CA SER A 285 0.31 -1.62 17.01
C SER A 285 0.56 -1.60 15.51
N LEU A 286 0.46 -0.43 14.89
CA LEU A 286 0.90 -0.18 13.50
C LEU A 286 2.36 -0.58 13.26
N GLY A 287 3.23 -0.43 14.25
CA GLY A 287 4.63 -0.83 14.17
C GLY A 287 4.86 -2.35 14.10
N LEU A 288 3.81 -3.16 14.29
CA LEU A 288 3.85 -4.61 14.14
C LEU A 288 3.30 -5.08 12.78
N MET A 289 3.35 -4.24 11.79
CA MET A 289 2.88 -4.56 10.44
C MET A 289 3.98 -4.32 9.42
N THR A 290 4.14 -5.26 8.50
CA THR A 290 4.97 -5.09 7.31
C THR A 290 4.17 -4.42 6.19
N SER A 291 4.85 -3.82 5.21
CA SER A 291 4.22 -3.27 4.02
C SER A 291 5.12 -3.55 2.81
N VAL A 292 4.62 -4.32 1.87
CA VAL A 292 5.35 -4.69 0.66
C VAL A 292 4.45 -4.46 -0.55
N LEU A 293 4.88 -3.60 -1.46
CA LEU A 293 4.29 -3.47 -2.79
C LEU A 293 4.85 -4.58 -3.67
N MET A 294 3.97 -5.40 -4.23
CA MET A 294 4.31 -6.38 -5.26
C MET A 294 3.77 -5.92 -6.60
N CYS A 295 4.66 -5.81 -7.59
CA CYS A 295 4.26 -5.44 -8.94
C CYS A 295 3.63 -6.62 -9.70
N PRO A 296 2.87 -6.35 -10.78
CA PRO A 296 2.20 -7.41 -11.55
C PRO A 296 3.13 -8.43 -12.20
N ASP A 297 4.41 -8.06 -12.39
CA ASP A 297 5.44 -8.95 -12.94
C ASP A 297 5.93 -10.03 -11.97
N ASN A 298 5.51 -9.98 -10.71
CA ASN A 298 5.92 -10.87 -9.61
C ASN A 298 7.44 -10.94 -9.35
N LYS A 299 8.19 -9.98 -9.83
CA LYS A 299 9.64 -9.86 -9.64
C LYS A 299 9.99 -8.59 -8.92
N THR A 300 9.28 -7.50 -9.26
CA THR A 300 9.54 -6.17 -8.73
C THR A 300 8.77 -6.00 -7.42
N VAL A 301 9.52 -5.68 -6.36
CA VAL A 301 8.99 -5.45 -5.02
C VAL A 301 9.54 -4.16 -4.42
N GLU A 302 8.70 -3.49 -3.65
CA GLU A 302 9.13 -2.35 -2.84
C GLU A 302 8.65 -2.55 -1.41
N ALA A 303 9.59 -2.59 -0.47
CA ALA A 303 9.32 -2.72 0.95
C ALA A 303 9.37 -1.35 1.63
N GLU A 304 8.34 -1.04 2.41
CA GLU A 304 8.27 0.21 3.16
C GLU A 304 7.81 0.00 4.60
N ALA A 305 8.04 0.99 5.46
CA ALA A 305 7.44 0.99 6.79
C ALA A 305 5.94 1.29 6.66
N ALA A 306 5.12 0.56 7.39
CA ALA A 306 3.66 0.75 7.41
C ALA A 306 3.21 1.94 8.29
N HIS A 307 4.14 2.79 8.73
CA HIS A 307 3.90 3.96 9.58
C HIS A 307 4.59 5.21 9.01
N GLY A 308 4.28 6.38 9.56
CA GLY A 308 4.89 7.65 9.18
C GLY A 308 6.31 7.84 9.71
N THR A 309 6.82 9.07 9.62
CA THR A 309 8.20 9.46 9.94
C THR A 309 8.54 9.51 11.43
N VAL A 310 7.52 9.29 12.32
CA VAL A 310 7.66 9.31 13.79
C VAL A 310 8.17 10.67 14.31
N THR A 311 7.54 11.74 13.88
CA THR A 311 7.89 13.13 14.15
C THR A 311 8.11 13.43 15.63
N ARG A 312 7.21 12.96 16.52
CA ARG A 312 7.30 13.21 17.96
C ARG A 312 8.62 12.70 18.55
N HIS A 313 9.04 11.49 18.19
CA HIS A 313 10.30 10.92 18.65
C HIS A 313 11.50 11.63 18.03
N TYR A 314 11.37 12.06 16.77
CA TYR A 314 12.41 12.84 16.14
C TYR A 314 12.66 14.16 16.87
N ARG A 315 11.61 14.86 17.32
CA ARG A 315 11.75 16.08 18.14
C ARG A 315 12.45 15.80 19.47
N PHE A 316 12.19 14.65 20.10
CA PHE A 316 12.95 14.25 21.30
C PHE A 316 14.40 13.93 21.00
N HIS A 317 14.67 13.25 19.90
CA HIS A 317 16.02 12.95 19.45
C HIS A 317 16.82 14.23 19.20
N GLN A 318 16.24 15.23 18.54
CA GLN A 318 16.87 16.55 18.33
C GLN A 318 17.23 17.27 19.64
N GLN A 319 16.49 17.00 20.72
CA GLN A 319 16.74 17.52 22.06
C GLN A 319 17.72 16.67 22.88
N GLY A 320 18.30 15.62 22.31
CA GLY A 320 19.18 14.68 23.02
C GLY A 320 18.47 13.81 24.05
N LYS A 321 17.13 13.71 24.00
CA LYS A 321 16.34 12.87 24.90
C LYS A 321 16.32 11.43 24.41
N GLU A 322 16.15 10.49 25.33
CA GLU A 322 15.98 9.08 25.02
C GLU A 322 14.73 8.88 24.15
N THR A 323 14.89 8.08 23.09
CA THR A 323 13.81 7.73 22.20
C THR A 323 13.73 6.23 22.04
N SER A 324 12.51 5.68 22.10
CA SER A 324 12.28 4.28 21.77
C SER A 324 11.60 4.21 20.41
N THR A 325 12.13 3.40 19.51
CA THR A 325 11.59 3.22 18.18
C THR A 325 11.54 1.75 17.84
N ASN A 326 10.46 1.36 17.13
CA ASN A 326 10.29 -0.02 16.71
C ASN A 326 10.97 -0.26 15.36
N SER A 327 12.07 -1.01 15.36
CA SER A 327 12.79 -1.43 14.15
C SER A 327 12.22 -2.70 13.50
N ILE A 328 11.39 -3.46 14.22
CA ILE A 328 10.91 -4.80 13.82
C ILE A 328 10.10 -4.75 12.52
N GLY A 329 9.11 -3.88 12.44
CA GLY A 329 8.26 -3.76 11.26
C GLY A 329 9.04 -3.42 10.00
N LYS A 330 10.05 -2.55 10.11
CA LYS A 330 10.89 -2.14 8.99
C LYS A 330 11.82 -3.25 8.50
N GLN A 331 12.45 -3.98 9.42
CA GLN A 331 13.31 -5.11 9.09
C GLN A 331 12.51 -6.28 8.53
N SER A 332 11.34 -6.58 9.10
CA SER A 332 10.48 -7.68 8.65
C SER A 332 9.93 -7.43 7.25
N SER A 333 9.65 -6.17 6.86
CA SER A 333 9.24 -5.83 5.49
C SER A 333 10.30 -6.21 4.46
N CYS A 334 11.58 -6.09 4.81
CA CYS A 334 12.68 -6.48 3.93
C CYS A 334 12.84 -7.99 3.77
N SER A 335 12.33 -8.80 4.70
CA SER A 335 12.53 -10.26 4.73
C SER A 335 11.35 -11.09 4.19
N ILE A 336 10.19 -10.49 3.90
CA ILE A 336 8.93 -11.21 3.65
C ILE A 336 8.65 -11.52 2.17
N GLY A 337 9.32 -10.89 1.21
CA GLY A 337 9.08 -11.20 -0.20
C GLY A 337 9.57 -12.60 -0.56
N PRO A 338 8.72 -13.49 -1.15
CA PRO A 338 9.18 -14.79 -1.63
C PRO A 338 10.32 -14.71 -2.65
N HIS A 339 10.49 -13.56 -3.28
CA HIS A 339 11.58 -13.25 -4.20
C HIS A 339 12.82 -12.66 -3.53
N ILE A 340 12.69 -12.10 -2.32
CA ILE A 340 13.84 -11.65 -1.53
C ILE A 340 14.65 -12.85 -1.03
N LYS A 341 14.01 -14.02 -0.80
CA LYS A 341 14.73 -15.26 -0.43
C LYS A 341 15.71 -15.76 -1.49
N SER A 342 15.53 -15.39 -2.74
CA SER A 342 16.47 -15.73 -3.82
C SER A 342 17.54 -14.65 -4.06
N THR A 343 17.43 -13.52 -3.38
CA THR A 343 18.34 -12.36 -3.54
C THR A 343 19.19 -12.15 -2.27
N PHE A 344 18.79 -12.77 -1.13
CA PHE A 344 19.56 -12.82 0.12
C PHE A 344 20.12 -14.20 0.40
#